data_f433191689fb3ff2f1230737b2cbcc6e
#
_entry.id   f433191689fb3ff2f1230737b2cbcc6e
#
_cell.length_a   1.000
_cell.length_b   1.000
_cell.length_c   1.000
_cell.angle_alpha   90.00
_cell.angle_beta   90.00
_cell.angle_gamma   90.00
#
_symmetry.space_group_name_H-M   'P 1'
#
loop_
_entity.id
_entity.type
_entity.pdbx_description
1 polymer ?
#
loop_
_entity_poly.entity_id
_entity_poly.type
_entity_poly.pdbx_seq_one_letter_code
_entity_poly.pdbx_strand_id
1 'polypeptide(L)'
;GEYGDLVFVDNSYESCAGIIGDFIRKTDLVLTKDAAAAIFLGMVTDSGRFRFSSTTSKTFDIASYLMSAGIEIDDIYNSLYVDSLENVRLRAKMALKFEVLSTGVAYLINTYEDVCSLGVSTYQISRGMIGIMSGIEGINVWATFTENENGEVFVELRSNKVNINQVAVKYGGGGHLQASGATVKGMDVIPHIIKDLEKVLNGEKI
;
A
#
# COMPACT_ATOMS: atom_id res chain seq x y z
N GLY A 1 -5.83 -6.26 -23.35
CA GLY A 1 -5.42 -5.45 -24.50
C GLY A 1 -4.39 -6.19 -25.34
N GLU A 2 -4.38 -5.95 -26.61
CA GLU A 2 -3.40 -6.52 -27.55
C GLU A 2 -2.09 -5.72 -27.45
N TYR A 3 -1.26 -6.04 -26.46
CA TYR A 3 0.01 -5.32 -26.23
C TYR A 3 1.26 -6.09 -26.67
N GLY A 4 1.09 -7.29 -27.24
CA GLY A 4 2.21 -8.13 -27.71
C GLY A 4 1.74 -9.33 -28.51
N ASP A 5 2.68 -9.95 -29.24
CA ASP A 5 2.42 -11.15 -30.04
C ASP A 5 2.19 -12.40 -29.19
N LEU A 6 2.72 -12.39 -27.96
CA LEU A 6 2.49 -13.41 -26.93
C LEU A 6 1.98 -12.74 -25.66
N VAL A 7 0.83 -13.22 -25.16
CA VAL A 7 0.21 -12.72 -23.93
C VAL A 7 0.08 -13.89 -22.96
N PHE A 8 0.68 -13.74 -21.78
CA PHE A 8 0.53 -14.67 -20.67
C PHE A 8 0.01 -13.92 -19.43
N VAL A 9 -1.18 -14.27 -18.97
CA VAL A 9 -1.82 -13.71 -17.79
C VAL A 9 -2.29 -14.83 -16.91
N ASP A 10 -1.79 -14.89 -15.68
CA ASP A 10 -2.21 -15.88 -14.69
C ASP A 10 -2.31 -15.23 -13.31
N ASN A 11 -3.54 -15.03 -12.84
CA ASN A 11 -3.85 -14.40 -11.57
C ASN A 11 -3.62 -15.33 -10.34
N SER A 12 -3.14 -16.55 -10.56
CA SER A 12 -2.80 -17.49 -9.47
C SER A 12 -1.42 -17.23 -8.87
N TYR A 13 -0.61 -16.37 -9.51
CA TYR A 13 0.66 -15.92 -8.95
C TYR A 13 0.47 -14.72 -8.03
N GLU A 14 1.32 -14.61 -7.03
CA GLU A 14 1.32 -13.50 -6.09
C GLU A 14 1.79 -12.17 -6.72
N SER A 15 2.54 -12.26 -7.85
CA SER A 15 3.11 -11.11 -8.54
C SER A 15 3.46 -11.42 -10.00
N CYS A 16 3.64 -10.38 -10.80
CA CYS A 16 4.24 -10.50 -12.13
C CYS A 16 5.69 -11.00 -12.04
N ALA A 17 6.43 -10.62 -11.01
CA ALA A 17 7.78 -11.10 -10.73
C ALA A 17 7.79 -12.62 -10.51
N GLY A 18 6.81 -13.17 -9.80
CA GLY A 18 6.64 -14.61 -9.63
C GLY A 18 6.42 -15.35 -10.96
N ILE A 19 5.62 -14.77 -11.88
CA ILE A 19 5.44 -15.32 -13.23
C ILE A 19 6.79 -15.38 -13.96
N ILE A 20 7.58 -14.31 -13.93
CA ILE A 20 8.88 -14.24 -14.58
C ILE A 20 9.84 -15.27 -13.96
N GLY A 21 9.89 -15.39 -12.65
CA GLY A 21 10.72 -16.37 -11.94
C GLY A 21 10.38 -17.80 -12.33
N ASP A 22 9.08 -18.15 -12.39
CA ASP A 22 8.63 -19.47 -12.81
C ASP A 22 8.88 -19.76 -14.30
N PHE A 23 8.78 -18.73 -15.15
CA PHE A 23 9.12 -18.83 -16.56
C PHE A 23 10.61 -19.15 -16.76
N ILE A 24 11.53 -18.45 -16.10
CA ILE A 24 12.96 -18.72 -16.16
C ILE A 24 13.25 -20.12 -15.64
N ARG A 25 12.63 -20.53 -14.52
CA ARG A 25 12.80 -21.87 -13.94
C ARG A 25 12.40 -23.01 -14.86
N LYS A 26 11.45 -22.77 -15.77
CA LYS A 26 10.89 -23.77 -16.72
C LYS A 26 11.50 -23.71 -18.10
N THR A 27 12.44 -22.83 -18.32
CA THR A 27 13.12 -22.64 -19.61
C THR A 27 14.63 -22.84 -19.44
N ASP A 28 15.37 -22.86 -20.57
CA ASP A 28 16.83 -22.95 -20.58
C ASP A 28 17.51 -21.59 -20.36
N LEU A 29 16.78 -20.58 -19.90
CA LEU A 29 17.33 -19.26 -19.59
C LEU A 29 18.24 -19.31 -18.38
N VAL A 30 19.37 -18.65 -18.48
CA VAL A 30 20.33 -18.57 -17.36
C VAL A 30 19.85 -17.56 -16.33
N LEU A 31 19.64 -18.02 -15.10
CA LEU A 31 19.32 -17.16 -13.96
C LEU A 31 20.64 -16.56 -13.43
N THR A 32 20.84 -15.26 -13.62
CA THR A 32 21.94 -14.53 -12.98
C THR A 32 21.56 -14.13 -11.54
N LYS A 33 22.56 -13.89 -10.67
CA LYS A 33 22.33 -13.40 -9.31
C LYS A 33 21.53 -12.10 -9.29
N ASP A 34 21.85 -11.15 -10.16
CA ASP A 34 21.17 -9.85 -10.24
C ASP A 34 19.70 -10.00 -10.69
N ALA A 35 19.45 -10.84 -11.69
CA ALA A 35 18.08 -11.14 -12.12
C ALA A 35 17.28 -11.82 -11.01
N ALA A 36 17.88 -12.78 -10.30
CA ALA A 36 17.25 -13.44 -9.18
C ALA A 36 16.91 -12.46 -8.04
N ALA A 37 17.83 -11.56 -7.71
CA ALA A 37 17.62 -10.53 -6.68
C ALA A 37 16.47 -9.58 -7.07
N ALA A 38 16.43 -9.10 -8.32
CA ALA A 38 15.37 -8.21 -8.81
C ALA A 38 13.99 -8.89 -8.81
N ILE A 39 13.92 -10.15 -9.24
CA ILE A 39 12.67 -10.93 -9.24
C ILE A 39 12.21 -11.18 -7.79
N PHE A 40 13.13 -11.60 -6.91
CA PHE A 40 12.82 -11.85 -5.50
C PHE A 40 12.32 -10.58 -4.80
N LEU A 41 12.94 -9.42 -5.07
CA LEU A 41 12.50 -8.12 -4.56
C LEU A 41 11.06 -7.80 -4.99
N GLY A 42 10.71 -8.03 -6.28
CA GLY A 42 9.34 -7.85 -6.78
C GLY A 42 8.35 -8.79 -6.09
N MET A 43 8.70 -10.07 -5.89
CA MET A 43 7.89 -11.02 -5.14
C MET A 43 7.65 -10.57 -3.69
N VAL A 44 8.69 -10.08 -3.00
CA VAL A 44 8.61 -9.58 -1.61
C VAL A 44 7.68 -8.39 -1.51
N THR A 45 7.80 -7.42 -2.42
CA THR A 45 6.98 -6.19 -2.39
C THR A 45 5.51 -6.46 -2.66
N ASP A 46 5.19 -7.23 -3.71
CA ASP A 46 3.82 -7.48 -4.14
C ASP A 46 3.07 -8.45 -3.21
N SER A 47 3.77 -9.41 -2.60
CA SER A 47 3.19 -10.35 -1.64
C SER A 47 3.09 -9.79 -0.21
N GLY A 48 3.52 -8.54 0.03
CA GLY A 48 3.61 -7.96 1.36
C GLY A 48 4.53 -8.75 2.27
N ARG A 49 5.70 -9.13 1.79
CA ARG A 49 6.66 -10.01 2.49
C ARG A 49 6.12 -11.41 2.71
N PHE A 50 5.48 -11.98 1.68
CA PHE A 50 4.84 -13.30 1.70
C PHE A 50 3.70 -13.45 2.72
N ARG A 51 3.03 -12.35 3.11
CA ARG A 51 1.94 -12.36 4.10
C ARG A 51 0.54 -12.30 3.48
N PHE A 52 0.43 -11.89 2.22
CA PHE A 52 -0.88 -11.79 1.57
C PHE A 52 -1.40 -13.17 1.16
N SER A 53 -2.71 -13.30 1.04
CA SER A 53 -3.41 -14.56 0.71
C SER A 53 -3.09 -15.09 -0.68
N SER A 54 -2.50 -14.28 -1.55
CA SER A 54 -1.97 -14.69 -2.86
C SER A 54 -0.68 -15.52 -2.77
N THR A 55 -0.02 -15.56 -1.61
CA THR A 55 1.17 -16.37 -1.36
C THR A 55 0.78 -17.84 -1.22
N THR A 56 1.40 -18.68 -2.02
CA THR A 56 1.12 -20.14 -2.09
C THR A 56 2.40 -20.96 -1.97
N SER A 57 2.30 -22.30 -1.93
CA SER A 57 3.47 -23.18 -2.01
C SER A 57 4.29 -22.92 -3.27
N LYS A 58 3.64 -22.65 -4.41
CA LYS A 58 4.30 -22.29 -5.67
C LYS A 58 5.16 -21.04 -5.53
N THR A 59 4.70 -20.03 -4.78
CA THR A 59 5.48 -18.82 -4.47
C THR A 59 6.78 -19.18 -3.76
N PHE A 60 6.74 -20.06 -2.77
CA PHE A 60 7.94 -20.50 -2.04
C PHE A 60 8.86 -21.39 -2.88
N ASP A 61 8.31 -22.22 -3.79
CA ASP A 61 9.12 -22.99 -4.73
C ASP A 61 9.92 -22.08 -5.68
N ILE A 62 9.30 -21.00 -6.16
CA ILE A 62 9.95 -20.01 -7.00
C ILE A 62 11.01 -19.24 -6.18
N ALA A 63 10.67 -18.81 -4.98
CA ALA A 63 11.60 -18.12 -4.09
C ALA A 63 12.83 -19.00 -3.77
N SER A 64 12.62 -20.29 -3.48
CA SER A 64 13.71 -21.25 -3.29
C SER A 64 14.62 -21.38 -4.50
N TYR A 65 14.04 -21.44 -5.71
CA TYR A 65 14.82 -21.45 -6.95
C TYR A 65 15.67 -20.18 -7.11
N LEU A 66 15.09 -19.00 -6.86
CA LEU A 66 15.82 -17.73 -6.93
C LEU A 66 16.97 -17.67 -5.93
N MET A 67 16.75 -18.18 -4.71
CA MET A 67 17.79 -18.25 -3.67
C MET A 67 18.97 -19.13 -4.09
N SER A 68 18.77 -20.16 -4.91
CA SER A 68 19.85 -21.00 -5.41
C SER A 68 20.86 -20.25 -6.29
N ALA A 69 20.51 -19.07 -6.81
CA ALA A 69 21.43 -18.18 -7.52
C ALA A 69 22.39 -17.40 -6.60
N GLY A 70 22.31 -17.62 -5.28
CA GLY A 70 23.20 -17.00 -4.29
C GLY A 70 22.85 -15.54 -3.99
N ILE A 71 21.57 -15.17 -4.00
CA ILE A 71 21.13 -13.82 -3.59
C ILE A 71 21.31 -13.62 -2.10
N GLU A 72 21.62 -12.39 -1.71
CA GLU A 72 21.74 -11.97 -0.31
C GLU A 72 20.40 -11.39 0.16
N ILE A 73 19.66 -12.17 0.93
CA ILE A 73 18.32 -11.77 1.41
C ILE A 73 18.39 -10.53 2.28
N ASP A 74 19.39 -10.44 3.16
CA ASP A 74 19.56 -9.28 4.05
C ASP A 74 19.74 -7.98 3.25
N ASP A 75 20.50 -8.00 2.16
CA ASP A 75 20.69 -6.81 1.30
C ASP A 75 19.37 -6.37 0.66
N ILE A 76 18.56 -7.33 0.20
CA ILE A 76 17.24 -7.05 -0.40
C ILE A 76 16.31 -6.44 0.66
N TYR A 77 16.20 -7.06 1.84
CA TYR A 77 15.32 -6.55 2.89
C TYR A 77 15.82 -5.21 3.46
N ASN A 78 17.12 -5.02 3.60
CA ASN A 78 17.70 -3.76 4.03
C ASN A 78 17.40 -2.63 3.03
N SER A 79 17.48 -2.90 1.72
CA SER A 79 17.15 -1.91 0.70
C SER A 79 15.68 -1.47 0.73
N LEU A 80 14.78 -2.34 1.20
CA LEU A 80 13.33 -2.09 1.24
C LEU A 80 12.85 -1.50 2.57
N TYR A 81 13.45 -1.90 3.69
CA TYR A 81 12.82 -1.75 5.01
C TYR A 81 13.71 -1.09 6.07
N VAL A 82 14.98 -0.80 5.77
CA VAL A 82 15.78 0.06 6.66
C VAL A 82 15.30 1.49 6.49
N ASP A 83 14.92 2.10 7.60
CA ASP A 83 14.37 3.45 7.63
C ASP A 83 15.30 4.42 8.33
N SER A 84 15.25 5.70 7.99
CA SER A 84 16.01 6.73 8.69
C SER A 84 15.41 7.01 10.07
N LEU A 85 16.26 7.47 11.00
CA LEU A 85 15.79 7.85 12.33
C LEU A 85 14.74 8.98 12.26
N GLU A 86 14.88 9.89 11.29
CA GLU A 86 13.94 10.97 11.04
C GLU A 86 12.57 10.42 10.66
N ASN A 87 12.51 9.44 9.75
CA ASN A 87 11.26 8.80 9.35
C ASN A 87 10.62 8.01 10.51
N VAL A 88 11.42 7.30 11.31
CA VAL A 88 10.92 6.61 12.51
C VAL A 88 10.30 7.62 13.48
N ARG A 89 10.95 8.76 13.72
CA ARG A 89 10.42 9.83 14.59
C ARG A 89 9.17 10.49 14.00
N LEU A 90 9.15 10.69 12.68
CA LEU A 90 7.97 11.22 11.97
C LEU A 90 6.77 10.29 12.13
N ARG A 91 6.96 8.99 11.90
CA ARG A 91 5.90 7.99 12.12
C ARG A 91 5.39 7.97 13.55
N ALA A 92 6.28 8.09 14.53
CA ALA A 92 5.90 8.15 15.93
C ALA A 92 5.03 9.40 16.22
N LYS A 93 5.39 10.58 15.68
CA LYS A 93 4.58 11.80 15.78
C LYS A 93 3.19 11.60 15.16
N MET A 94 3.13 11.02 13.96
CA MET A 94 1.86 10.77 13.28
C MET A 94 1.03 9.71 14.01
N ALA A 95 1.67 8.70 14.60
CA ALA A 95 0.98 7.68 15.41
C ALA A 95 0.35 8.25 16.68
N LEU A 96 0.92 9.30 17.25
CA LEU A 96 0.33 10.01 18.39
C LEU A 96 -0.79 10.99 17.99
N LYS A 97 -0.89 11.33 16.70
CA LYS A 97 -1.84 12.31 16.17
C LYS A 97 -3.12 11.71 15.62
N PHE A 98 -3.08 10.48 15.09
CA PHE A 98 -4.27 9.91 14.47
C PHE A 98 -5.36 9.63 15.52
N GLU A 99 -6.60 9.73 15.08
CA GLU A 99 -7.80 9.49 15.89
C GLU A 99 -8.46 8.18 15.49
N VAL A 100 -9.15 7.54 16.45
CA VAL A 100 -9.88 6.30 16.23
C VAL A 100 -11.30 6.47 16.74
N LEU A 101 -12.29 6.22 15.89
CA LEU A 101 -13.68 6.21 16.24
C LEU A 101 -14.07 4.87 16.86
N SER A 102 -15.10 4.88 17.70
CA SER A 102 -15.65 3.66 18.32
C SER A 102 -16.14 2.61 17.33
N THR A 103 -16.38 3.02 16.08
CA THR A 103 -16.78 2.15 14.96
C THR A 103 -15.62 1.35 14.36
N GLY A 104 -14.35 1.70 14.68
CA GLY A 104 -13.18 1.08 14.10
C GLY A 104 -12.66 1.77 12.82
N VAL A 105 -13.13 2.99 12.56
CA VAL A 105 -12.52 3.90 11.56
C VAL A 105 -11.44 4.71 12.24
N ALA A 106 -10.22 4.68 11.70
CA ALA A 106 -9.11 5.54 12.12
C ALA A 106 -8.81 6.60 11.06
N TYR A 107 -8.38 7.78 11.48
CA TYR A 107 -8.02 8.82 10.53
C TYR A 107 -6.92 9.75 11.05
N LEU A 108 -6.16 10.29 10.11
CA LEU A 108 -5.11 11.26 10.36
C LEU A 108 -5.36 12.49 9.47
N ILE A 109 -5.48 13.66 10.09
CA ILE A 109 -5.67 14.94 9.40
C ILE A 109 -4.42 15.77 9.53
N ASN A 110 -3.89 16.26 8.40
CA ASN A 110 -2.75 17.16 8.34
C ASN A 110 -3.12 18.40 7.52
N THR A 111 -3.08 19.57 8.16
CA THR A 111 -3.17 20.84 7.48
C THR A 111 -1.88 21.14 6.70
N TYR A 112 -1.92 22.07 5.77
CA TYR A 112 -0.69 22.50 5.08
C TYR A 112 0.35 23.08 6.05
N GLU A 113 -0.09 23.77 7.11
CA GLU A 113 0.80 24.25 8.18
C GLU A 113 1.49 23.10 8.91
N ASP A 114 0.77 22.03 9.23
CA ASP A 114 1.36 20.81 9.80
C ASP A 114 2.46 20.25 8.90
N VAL A 115 2.18 20.11 7.59
CA VAL A 115 3.15 19.60 6.61
C VAL A 115 4.40 20.47 6.56
N CYS A 116 4.23 21.78 6.47
CA CYS A 116 5.35 22.74 6.48
C CYS A 116 6.20 22.64 7.74
N SER A 117 5.55 22.50 8.91
CA SER A 117 6.23 22.39 10.21
C SER A 117 7.11 21.14 10.35
N LEU A 118 6.77 20.09 9.60
CA LEU A 118 7.50 18.82 9.59
C LEU A 118 8.68 18.82 8.63
N GLY A 119 8.79 19.79 7.72
CA GLY A 119 9.86 19.90 6.74
C GLY A 119 9.89 18.77 5.69
N VAL A 120 8.75 18.16 5.42
CA VAL A 120 8.59 17.06 4.46
C VAL A 120 7.56 17.41 3.39
N SER A 121 7.56 16.68 2.27
CA SER A 121 6.58 16.92 1.21
C SER A 121 5.18 16.44 1.60
N THR A 122 4.15 17.09 1.05
CA THR A 122 2.74 16.66 1.17
C THR A 122 2.55 15.20 0.76
N TYR A 123 3.22 14.76 -0.31
CA TYR A 123 3.18 13.37 -0.79
C TYR A 123 3.73 12.38 0.25
N GLN A 124 4.83 12.74 0.90
CA GLN A 124 5.49 11.89 1.91
C GLN A 124 4.59 11.69 3.14
N ILE A 125 3.84 12.72 3.55
CA ILE A 125 2.85 12.60 4.62
C ILE A 125 1.63 11.82 4.14
N SER A 126 1.03 12.19 3.01
CA SER A 126 -0.19 11.58 2.51
C SER A 126 -0.05 10.07 2.33
N ARG A 127 0.91 9.64 1.51
CA ARG A 127 1.12 8.22 1.17
C ARG A 127 2.06 7.48 2.10
N GLY A 128 3.07 8.15 2.61
CA GLY A 128 4.07 7.52 3.48
C GLY A 128 3.53 7.17 4.87
N MET A 129 2.53 7.90 5.36
CA MET A 129 2.03 7.72 6.73
C MET A 129 0.76 6.87 6.83
N ILE A 130 0.07 6.56 5.73
CA ILE A 130 -1.18 5.78 5.76
C ILE A 130 -1.00 4.40 6.42
N GLY A 131 0.18 3.81 6.28
CA GLY A 131 0.49 2.49 6.83
C GLY A 131 0.62 2.42 8.36
N ILE A 132 0.75 3.55 9.07
CA ILE A 132 0.93 3.55 10.53
C ILE A 132 -0.30 3.04 11.28
N MET A 133 -1.49 3.14 10.68
CA MET A 133 -2.75 2.67 11.25
C MET A 133 -3.08 1.22 10.86
N SER A 134 -2.24 0.59 10.04
CA SER A 134 -2.45 -0.79 9.57
C SER A 134 -2.07 -1.82 10.63
N GLY A 135 -2.86 -2.88 10.76
CA GLY A 135 -2.57 -4.02 11.65
C GLY A 135 -2.79 -3.72 13.13
N ILE A 136 -3.56 -2.68 13.46
CA ILE A 136 -3.97 -2.35 14.83
C ILE A 136 -5.31 -3.04 15.11
N GLU A 137 -5.41 -3.68 16.26
CA GLU A 137 -6.64 -4.34 16.71
C GLU A 137 -7.79 -3.35 16.78
N GLY A 138 -8.95 -3.72 16.25
CA GLY A 138 -10.15 -2.88 16.23
C GLY A 138 -10.20 -1.87 15.07
N ILE A 139 -9.10 -1.62 14.34
CA ILE A 139 -9.08 -0.73 13.17
C ILE A 139 -9.30 -1.54 11.90
N ASN A 140 -10.42 -1.32 11.22
CA ASN A 140 -10.81 -2.01 9.99
C ASN A 140 -10.77 -1.13 8.74
N VAL A 141 -10.94 0.18 8.91
CA VAL A 141 -10.87 1.20 7.85
C VAL A 141 -10.03 2.35 8.37
N TRP A 142 -9.13 2.86 7.53
CA TRP A 142 -8.33 4.03 7.91
C TRP A 142 -8.07 4.95 6.74
N ALA A 143 -7.89 6.24 7.07
CA ALA A 143 -7.74 7.31 6.11
C ALA A 143 -6.67 8.32 6.52
N THR A 144 -5.96 8.90 5.54
CA THR A 144 -5.22 10.13 5.73
C THR A 144 -5.82 11.25 4.88
N PHE A 145 -5.89 12.42 5.46
CA PHE A 145 -6.31 13.66 4.83
C PHE A 145 -5.16 14.65 4.94
N THR A 146 -4.58 15.06 3.82
CA THR A 146 -3.40 15.93 3.82
C THR A 146 -3.62 17.09 2.87
N GLU A 147 -3.67 18.30 3.43
CA GLU A 147 -3.85 19.53 2.67
C GLU A 147 -2.54 19.92 1.97
N ASN A 148 -2.65 20.40 0.73
CA ASN A 148 -1.54 20.93 -0.05
C ASN A 148 -1.57 22.47 -0.05
N GLU A 149 -0.59 23.08 -0.67
CA GLU A 149 -0.40 24.53 -0.81
C GLU A 149 -1.56 25.27 -1.53
N ASN A 150 -2.37 24.53 -2.29
CA ASN A 150 -3.51 25.06 -3.06
C ASN A 150 -4.84 24.91 -2.32
N GLY A 151 -4.83 24.41 -1.07
CA GLY A 151 -6.05 24.11 -0.29
C GLY A 151 -6.80 22.88 -0.80
N GLU A 152 -6.15 22.02 -1.60
CA GLU A 152 -6.67 20.71 -1.97
C GLU A 152 -6.25 19.69 -0.91
N VAL A 153 -7.13 18.73 -0.63
CA VAL A 153 -6.87 17.66 0.34
C VAL A 153 -6.67 16.34 -0.40
N PHE A 154 -5.49 15.75 -0.27
CA PHE A 154 -5.23 14.40 -0.69
C PHE A 154 -5.83 13.42 0.32
N VAL A 155 -6.72 12.58 -0.17
CA VAL A 155 -7.44 11.56 0.60
C VAL A 155 -6.88 10.20 0.23
N GLU A 156 -6.27 9.51 1.17
CA GLU A 156 -5.85 8.12 1.00
C GLU A 156 -6.69 7.23 1.91
N LEU A 157 -7.27 6.20 1.34
CA LEU A 157 -8.19 5.28 2.02
C LEU A 157 -7.62 3.86 2.00
N ARG A 158 -7.69 3.18 3.11
CA ARG A 158 -7.29 1.76 3.24
C ARG A 158 -8.28 1.01 4.10
N SER A 159 -8.35 -0.31 3.90
CA SER A 159 -9.22 -1.16 4.73
C SER A 159 -8.72 -2.60 4.80
N ASN A 160 -9.22 -3.31 5.82
CA ASN A 160 -9.17 -4.77 5.92
C ASN A 160 -10.52 -5.31 5.42
N LYS A 161 -10.57 -5.93 4.22
CA LYS A 161 -11.76 -6.61 3.67
C LYS A 161 -12.97 -5.73 3.29
N VAL A 162 -13.02 -4.45 3.67
CA VAL A 162 -14.13 -3.54 3.35
C VAL A 162 -13.89 -2.88 1.98
N ASN A 163 -14.91 -2.78 1.15
CA ASN A 163 -14.83 -2.06 -0.12
C ASN A 163 -14.95 -0.54 0.10
N ILE A 164 -13.80 0.14 0.24
CA ILE A 164 -13.73 1.60 0.39
C ILE A 164 -13.61 2.34 -0.95
N ASN A 165 -13.45 1.64 -2.06
CA ASN A 165 -13.36 2.26 -3.39
C ASN A 165 -14.61 3.08 -3.74
N GLN A 166 -15.80 2.61 -3.34
CA GLN A 166 -17.03 3.33 -3.55
C GLN A 166 -17.04 4.73 -2.88
N VAL A 167 -16.38 4.87 -1.73
CA VAL A 167 -16.21 6.19 -1.10
C VAL A 167 -15.30 7.06 -1.95
N ALA A 168 -14.14 6.56 -2.36
CA ALA A 168 -13.23 7.33 -3.22
C ALA A 168 -13.93 7.79 -4.53
N VAL A 169 -14.68 6.91 -5.19
CA VAL A 169 -15.43 7.23 -6.42
C VAL A 169 -16.47 8.32 -6.18
N LYS A 170 -17.20 8.29 -5.07
CA LYS A 170 -18.19 9.33 -4.71
C LYS A 170 -17.56 10.72 -4.63
N TYR A 171 -16.29 10.80 -4.21
CA TYR A 171 -15.54 12.05 -4.09
C TYR A 171 -14.60 12.31 -5.29
N GLY A 172 -14.88 11.71 -6.45
CA GLY A 172 -14.17 11.96 -7.72
C GLY A 172 -12.81 11.26 -7.84
N GLY A 173 -12.56 10.29 -6.97
CA GLY A 173 -11.33 9.49 -6.98
C GLY A 173 -11.53 8.07 -7.51
N GLY A 174 -10.70 7.13 -7.04
CA GLY A 174 -10.76 5.74 -7.44
C GLY A 174 -9.64 4.90 -6.83
N GLY A 175 -9.48 3.69 -7.34
CA GLY A 175 -8.45 2.74 -6.89
C GLY A 175 -8.98 1.32 -6.79
N HIS A 176 -8.38 0.54 -5.89
CA HIS A 176 -8.78 -0.84 -5.61
C HIS A 176 -9.78 -0.91 -4.45
N LEU A 177 -10.42 -2.08 -4.26
CA LEU A 177 -11.42 -2.28 -3.22
C LEU A 177 -10.95 -1.87 -1.82
N GLN A 178 -9.67 -2.13 -1.48
CA GLN A 178 -9.08 -1.92 -0.16
C GLN A 178 -8.01 -0.83 -0.12
N ALA A 179 -7.70 -0.20 -1.26
CA ALA A 179 -6.69 0.85 -1.40
C ALA A 179 -7.13 1.84 -2.47
N SER A 180 -7.66 2.97 -2.05
CA SER A 180 -8.23 3.99 -2.93
C SER A 180 -7.86 5.38 -2.45
N GLY A 181 -8.04 6.37 -3.30
CA GLY A 181 -7.80 7.76 -2.95
C GLY A 181 -8.62 8.72 -3.80
N ALA A 182 -8.68 9.95 -3.34
CA ALA A 182 -9.31 11.06 -4.03
C ALA A 182 -8.55 12.36 -3.77
N THR A 183 -8.82 13.39 -4.55
CA THR A 183 -8.41 14.76 -4.25
C THR A 183 -9.66 15.61 -4.15
N VAL A 184 -9.85 16.27 -3.02
CA VAL A 184 -11.03 17.09 -2.76
C VAL A 184 -10.62 18.53 -2.43
N LYS A 185 -11.54 19.48 -2.55
CA LYS A 185 -11.30 20.88 -2.20
C LYS A 185 -11.82 21.20 -0.81
N GLY A 186 -10.94 21.77 0.02
CA GLY A 186 -11.27 22.21 1.37
C GLY A 186 -11.36 21.08 2.41
N MET A 187 -11.08 21.43 3.64
CA MET A 187 -11.07 20.51 4.79
C MET A 187 -12.47 20.21 5.33
N ASP A 188 -13.47 21.02 4.97
CA ASP A 188 -14.86 20.91 5.40
C ASP A 188 -15.56 19.65 4.88
N VAL A 189 -15.04 19.02 3.84
CA VAL A 189 -15.57 17.77 3.28
C VAL A 189 -15.16 16.53 4.10
N ILE A 190 -14.10 16.61 4.90
CA ILE A 190 -13.52 15.48 5.63
C ILE A 190 -14.54 14.78 6.55
N PRO A 191 -15.36 15.47 7.37
CA PRO A 191 -16.37 14.83 8.20
C PRO A 191 -17.39 14.01 7.40
N HIS A 192 -17.70 14.43 6.18
CA HIS A 192 -18.61 13.71 5.29
C HIS A 192 -17.97 12.41 4.79
N ILE A 193 -16.68 12.44 4.41
CA ILE A 193 -15.93 11.26 3.99
C ILE A 193 -15.83 10.27 5.15
N ILE A 194 -15.49 10.71 6.36
CA ILE A 194 -15.40 9.87 7.56
C ILE A 194 -16.75 9.18 7.83
N LYS A 195 -17.86 9.93 7.75
CA LYS A 195 -19.20 9.37 7.94
C LYS A 195 -19.55 8.33 6.86
N ASP A 196 -19.13 8.53 5.63
CA ASP A 196 -19.34 7.54 4.57
C ASP A 196 -18.43 6.29 4.77
N LEU A 197 -17.23 6.44 5.32
CA LEU A 197 -16.40 5.31 5.72
C LEU A 197 -17.04 4.48 6.83
N GLU A 198 -17.67 5.13 7.83
CA GLU A 198 -18.44 4.42 8.86
C GLU A 198 -19.61 3.65 8.28
N LYS A 199 -20.37 4.25 7.34
CA LYS A 199 -21.50 3.57 6.67
C LYS A 199 -21.04 2.31 5.94
N VAL A 200 -19.99 2.40 5.11
CA VAL A 200 -19.51 1.23 4.37
C VAL A 200 -18.92 0.16 5.28
N LEU A 201 -18.32 0.55 6.41
CA LEU A 201 -17.86 -0.39 7.43
C LEU A 201 -19.03 -1.16 8.04
N ASN A 202 -20.17 -0.49 8.25
CA ASN A 202 -21.42 -1.09 8.75
C ASN A 202 -22.22 -1.84 7.64
N GLY A 203 -21.73 -1.88 6.41
CA GLY A 203 -22.42 -2.54 5.28
C GLY A 203 -23.58 -1.71 4.69
N GLU A 204 -23.65 -0.42 5.00
CA GLU A 204 -24.64 0.51 4.47
C GLU A 204 -24.23 1.01 3.08
N LYS A 205 -25.23 1.43 2.29
CA LYS A 205 -25.01 2.10 0.99
C LYS A 205 -24.69 3.59 1.20
N ILE A 206 -23.82 4.15 0.34
CA ILE A 206 -23.42 5.56 0.33
C ILE A 206 -23.85 6.28 -0.95
#